data_d593635785b395481d4d67a119f130ec
#
_entry.id   d593635785b395481d4d67a119f130ec
#
_cell.length_a   1.000
_cell.length_b   1.000
_cell.length_c   1.000
_cell.angle_alpha   90.00
_cell.angle_beta   90.00
_cell.angle_gamma   90.00
#
_symmetry.space_group_name_H-M   'P 1'
#
loop_
_entity.id
_entity.type
_entity.pdbx_description
1 polymer ?
#
loop_
_entity_poly.entity_id
_entity_poly.type
_entity_poly.pdbx_seq_one_letter_code
_entity_poly.pdbx_strand_id
1 'polypeptide(L)'
;CVVGIGAGMWDRLFDVPRPEYLHDFEALQGGKHSAPSTPGDLFFHLRASTLDMCFELARQIMRRLGPAVSTYDEVHAFRYLDNRDPLGFVDGTESPRGQAAVAAALINEGAWAGGSYIIEQKYVHNLTAWDSLSVEEQERVIGRTKLDDTQLPDDEQPTNSHVTMNTIEDADGNELQIVRDNLAFGEASGEQGTFFMSYAADPRVTELMLRRMFLGEPEGNYDRILDFSTPLTGCLFFAPPAAFLDDADQYARPSARPEAGPQDPTQPATELSAAKDLGFNASSEAPRDQTPDDHSN
;
A
#
# COMPACT_ATOMS: atom_id res chain seq x y z
N CYS A 1 -6.75 -10.44 -0.11
CA CYS A 1 -7.26 -9.27 -0.83
C CYS A 1 -7.66 -8.20 0.17
N VAL A 2 -7.25 -6.96 -0.06
CA VAL A 2 -7.75 -5.77 0.63
C VAL A 2 -8.55 -4.95 -0.38
N VAL A 3 -9.69 -4.42 0.05
CA VAL A 3 -10.52 -3.52 -0.75
C VAL A 3 -10.48 -2.14 -0.13
N GLY A 4 -10.02 -1.15 -0.87
CA GLY A 4 -10.05 0.26 -0.51
C GLY A 4 -11.17 0.98 -1.26
N ILE A 5 -11.85 1.90 -0.59
CA ILE A 5 -12.96 2.67 -1.14
C ILE A 5 -12.62 4.15 -1.02
N GLY A 6 -12.60 4.87 -2.14
CA GLY A 6 -12.34 6.30 -2.20
C GLY A 6 -13.51 7.13 -1.68
N ALA A 7 -13.25 8.38 -1.31
CA ALA A 7 -14.21 9.27 -0.68
C ALA A 7 -15.49 9.46 -1.51
N GLY A 8 -15.34 9.76 -2.81
CA GLY A 8 -16.48 9.94 -3.71
C GLY A 8 -17.30 8.67 -3.92
N MET A 9 -16.64 7.51 -3.97
CA MET A 9 -17.32 6.23 -4.09
C MET A 9 -18.03 5.83 -2.80
N TRP A 10 -17.44 6.12 -1.64
CA TRP A 10 -18.09 5.88 -0.35
C TRP A 10 -19.49 6.50 -0.30
N ASP A 11 -19.60 7.77 -0.64
CA ASP A 11 -20.88 8.49 -0.65
C ASP A 11 -21.88 7.95 -1.67
N ARG A 12 -21.41 7.33 -2.74
CA ARG A 12 -22.28 6.70 -3.76
C ARG A 12 -22.81 5.36 -3.32
N LEU A 13 -22.00 4.58 -2.60
CA LEU A 13 -22.34 3.23 -2.19
C LEU A 13 -23.14 3.18 -0.89
N PHE A 14 -22.78 3.99 0.11
CA PHE A 14 -23.27 3.80 1.47
C PHE A 14 -24.07 4.99 2.00
N ASP A 15 -25.07 4.69 2.81
CA ASP A 15 -25.90 5.67 3.55
C ASP A 15 -25.44 5.75 5.02
N VAL A 16 -24.12 5.77 5.22
CA VAL A 16 -23.47 6.00 6.51
C VAL A 16 -22.39 7.05 6.35
N PRO A 17 -22.10 7.84 7.41
CA PRO A 17 -21.04 8.85 7.32
C PRO A 17 -19.72 8.26 6.86
N ARG A 18 -18.94 9.05 6.12
CA ARG A 18 -17.56 8.70 5.80
C ARG A 18 -16.77 8.46 7.09
N PRO A 19 -15.75 7.56 7.06
CA PRO A 19 -14.69 7.57 8.05
C PRO A 19 -14.08 8.97 8.18
N GLU A 20 -13.74 9.38 9.40
CA GLU A 20 -13.45 10.79 9.77
C GLU A 20 -12.41 11.46 8.86
N TYR A 21 -11.37 10.72 8.47
CA TYR A 21 -10.27 11.26 7.66
C TYR A 21 -10.30 10.79 6.20
N LEU A 22 -11.41 10.23 5.72
CA LEU A 22 -11.54 9.82 4.32
C LEU A 22 -11.90 11.04 3.45
N HIS A 23 -10.95 11.48 2.66
CA HIS A 23 -11.08 12.56 1.67
C HIS A 23 -10.34 12.19 0.39
N ASP A 24 -10.43 13.02 -0.66
CA ASP A 24 -9.59 12.84 -1.84
C ASP A 24 -8.15 13.22 -1.49
N PHE A 25 -7.17 12.46 -1.99
CA PHE A 25 -5.76 12.77 -1.74
C PHE A 25 -5.44 14.20 -2.19
N GLU A 26 -4.79 14.97 -1.34
CA GLU A 26 -4.40 16.34 -1.66
C GLU A 26 -3.08 16.37 -2.42
N ALA A 27 -3.08 16.96 -3.63
CA ALA A 27 -1.85 17.12 -4.39
C ALA A 27 -0.85 17.99 -3.61
N LEU A 28 0.41 17.57 -3.59
CA LEU A 28 1.49 18.31 -2.95
C LEU A 28 2.31 19.03 -4.01
N GLN A 29 2.52 20.34 -3.83
CA GLN A 29 3.30 21.16 -4.74
C GLN A 29 4.50 21.75 -4.00
N GLY A 30 5.65 21.08 -4.13
CA GLY A 30 6.93 21.61 -3.65
C GLY A 30 7.59 22.54 -4.66
N GLY A 31 8.74 23.08 -4.27
CA GLY A 31 9.50 23.99 -5.14
C GLY A 31 10.08 23.32 -6.39
N LYS A 32 10.37 22.03 -6.33
CA LYS A 32 10.98 21.25 -7.43
C LYS A 32 10.15 20.04 -7.83
N HIS A 33 9.59 19.34 -6.88
CA HIS A 33 8.84 18.10 -7.06
C HIS A 33 7.39 18.26 -6.62
N SER A 34 6.50 17.48 -7.20
CA SER A 34 5.08 17.48 -6.85
C SER A 34 4.54 16.06 -6.80
N ALA A 35 3.59 15.81 -5.90
CA ALA A 35 2.78 14.60 -5.88
C ALA A 35 1.41 14.91 -6.48
N PRO A 36 0.96 14.19 -7.53
CA PRO A 36 -0.36 14.39 -8.08
C PRO A 36 -1.45 13.85 -7.15
N SER A 37 -2.66 14.39 -7.28
CA SER A 37 -3.89 13.73 -6.83
C SER A 37 -4.52 13.08 -8.04
N THR A 38 -4.75 11.78 -8.00
CA THR A 38 -5.33 11.03 -9.11
C THR A 38 -6.66 10.39 -8.71
N PRO A 39 -7.58 10.19 -9.66
CA PRO A 39 -8.86 9.57 -9.38
C PRO A 39 -8.71 8.13 -8.86
N GLY A 40 -9.53 7.76 -7.87
CA GLY A 40 -9.58 6.40 -7.35
C GLY A 40 -10.91 6.15 -6.65
N ASP A 41 -11.79 5.38 -7.29
CA ASP A 41 -13.06 4.97 -6.69
C ASP A 41 -12.91 3.70 -5.84
N LEU A 42 -12.26 2.67 -6.40
CA LEU A 42 -12.01 1.39 -5.76
C LEU A 42 -10.54 1.00 -5.94
N PHE A 43 -9.96 0.46 -4.89
CA PHE A 43 -8.61 -0.08 -4.86
C PHE A 43 -8.64 -1.55 -4.44
N PHE A 44 -7.90 -2.39 -5.15
CA PHE A 44 -7.77 -3.80 -4.82
C PHE A 44 -6.29 -4.16 -4.65
N HIS A 45 -5.86 -4.42 -3.42
CA HIS A 45 -4.55 -4.98 -3.17
C HIS A 45 -4.65 -6.51 -3.10
N LEU A 46 -4.12 -7.17 -4.12
CA LEU A 46 -4.17 -8.62 -4.28
C LEU A 46 -2.79 -9.22 -3.97
N ARG A 47 -2.75 -10.13 -3.00
CA ARG A 47 -1.52 -10.86 -2.64
C ARG A 47 -1.77 -12.35 -2.67
N ALA A 48 -0.86 -13.09 -3.27
CA ALA A 48 -0.85 -14.54 -3.30
C ALA A 48 0.58 -15.07 -3.34
N SER A 49 0.74 -16.38 -3.24
CA SER A 49 2.05 -17.05 -3.36
C SER A 49 2.65 -16.98 -4.76
N THR A 50 1.80 -16.81 -5.78
CA THR A 50 2.21 -16.75 -7.18
C THR A 50 1.39 -15.70 -7.94
N LEU A 51 1.97 -15.15 -9.01
CA LEU A 51 1.35 -14.07 -9.78
C LEU A 51 0.08 -14.53 -10.51
N ASP A 52 0.04 -15.77 -10.99
CA ASP A 52 -1.13 -16.35 -11.66
C ASP A 52 -2.37 -16.40 -10.75
N MET A 53 -2.18 -16.63 -9.46
CA MET A 53 -3.28 -16.55 -8.48
C MET A 53 -3.79 -15.12 -8.30
N CYS A 54 -2.90 -14.13 -8.25
CA CYS A 54 -3.30 -12.72 -8.22
C CYS A 54 -4.07 -12.35 -9.50
N PHE A 55 -3.53 -12.75 -10.66
CA PHE A 55 -4.15 -12.51 -11.96
C PHE A 55 -5.55 -13.14 -12.06
N GLU A 56 -5.70 -14.41 -11.66
CA GLU A 56 -7.00 -15.08 -11.71
C GLU A 56 -8.01 -14.43 -10.76
N LEU A 57 -7.59 -14.01 -9.56
CA LEU A 57 -8.45 -13.28 -8.63
C LEU A 57 -8.89 -11.93 -9.22
N ALA A 58 -7.93 -11.16 -9.77
CA ALA A 58 -8.24 -9.90 -10.46
C ALA A 58 -9.25 -10.11 -11.59
N ARG A 59 -9.04 -11.14 -12.42
CA ARG A 59 -9.95 -11.50 -13.52
C ARG A 59 -11.34 -11.85 -13.03
N GLN A 60 -11.47 -12.56 -11.92
CA GLN A 60 -12.77 -12.89 -11.31
C GLN A 60 -13.47 -11.65 -10.77
N ILE A 61 -12.74 -10.76 -10.07
CA ILE A 61 -13.27 -9.47 -9.59
C ILE A 61 -13.80 -8.65 -10.77
N MET A 62 -12.99 -8.44 -11.81
CA MET A 62 -13.38 -7.66 -12.99
C MET A 62 -14.58 -8.27 -13.71
N ARG A 63 -14.65 -9.60 -13.84
CA ARG A 63 -15.82 -10.28 -14.42
C ARG A 63 -17.08 -10.07 -13.57
N ARG A 64 -16.95 -10.02 -12.25
CA ARG A 64 -18.08 -9.82 -11.34
C ARG A 64 -18.59 -8.39 -11.36
N LEU A 65 -17.67 -7.42 -11.36
CA LEU A 65 -17.99 -6.00 -11.44
C LEU A 65 -18.49 -5.59 -12.83
N GLY A 66 -18.03 -6.26 -13.88
CA GLY A 66 -18.51 -6.10 -15.25
C GLY A 66 -18.44 -4.64 -15.74
N PRO A 67 -19.49 -4.15 -16.40
CA PRO A 67 -19.52 -2.80 -16.96
C PRO A 67 -19.71 -1.69 -15.91
N ALA A 68 -19.86 -2.04 -14.62
CA ALA A 68 -20.03 -1.04 -13.56
C ALA A 68 -18.73 -0.29 -13.24
N VAL A 69 -17.59 -0.84 -13.65
CA VAL A 69 -16.26 -0.27 -13.40
C VAL A 69 -15.40 -0.26 -14.67
N SER A 70 -14.42 0.63 -14.68
CA SER A 70 -13.32 0.62 -15.64
C SER A 70 -11.99 0.63 -14.88
N THR A 71 -11.00 -0.13 -15.36
CA THR A 71 -9.66 -0.10 -14.80
C THR A 71 -8.99 1.24 -15.13
N TYR A 72 -8.56 1.95 -14.09
CA TYR A 72 -7.77 3.17 -14.22
C TYR A 72 -6.28 2.82 -14.37
N ASP A 73 -5.75 1.99 -13.48
CA ASP A 73 -4.39 1.44 -13.52
C ASP A 73 -4.39 0.01 -13.00
N GLU A 74 -3.46 -0.81 -13.47
CA GLU A 74 -3.23 -2.17 -13.00
C GLU A 74 -1.72 -2.40 -12.94
N VAL A 75 -1.20 -2.61 -11.73
CA VAL A 75 0.23 -2.79 -11.49
C VAL A 75 0.52 -4.22 -11.09
N HIS A 76 1.31 -4.92 -11.89
CA HIS A 76 1.86 -6.24 -11.57
C HIS A 76 3.19 -6.06 -10.85
N ALA A 77 3.11 -6.03 -9.53
CA ALA A 77 4.26 -5.85 -8.68
C ALA A 77 4.82 -7.19 -8.21
N PHE A 78 6.10 -7.21 -7.89
CA PHE A 78 6.81 -8.41 -7.46
C PHE A 78 7.80 -8.10 -6.34
N ARG A 79 8.11 -9.13 -5.56
CA ARG A 79 9.19 -9.05 -4.59
C ARG A 79 10.54 -9.10 -5.31
N TYR A 80 11.31 -8.05 -5.15
CA TYR A 80 12.62 -7.92 -5.78
C TYR A 80 13.73 -8.25 -4.78
N LEU A 81 14.77 -8.92 -5.22
CA LEU A 81 16.03 -9.30 -4.55
C LEU A 81 16.10 -8.98 -3.04
N ASP A 82 15.95 -9.97 -2.17
CA ASP A 82 16.07 -9.81 -0.70
C ASP A 82 15.26 -8.67 -0.08
N ASN A 83 14.06 -8.40 -0.63
CA ASN A 83 13.20 -7.25 -0.30
C ASN A 83 13.81 -5.89 -0.64
N ARG A 84 14.56 -5.78 -1.70
CA ARG A 84 15.05 -4.49 -2.18
C ARG A 84 14.06 -3.86 -3.14
N ASP A 85 14.21 -2.56 -3.32
CA ASP A 85 13.59 -1.83 -4.41
C ASP A 85 14.50 -1.81 -5.66
N PRO A 86 14.06 -1.30 -6.82
CA PRO A 86 14.91 -1.17 -8.01
C PRO A 86 16.09 -0.21 -7.83
N LEU A 87 16.11 0.66 -6.82
CA LEU A 87 17.26 1.50 -6.45
C LEU A 87 18.36 0.68 -5.76
N GLY A 88 18.04 -0.55 -5.34
CA GLY A 88 18.95 -1.52 -4.75
C GLY A 88 19.06 -1.47 -3.22
N PHE A 89 18.17 -0.74 -2.54
CA PHE A 89 18.14 -0.67 -1.07
C PHE A 89 17.05 -1.58 -0.50
N VAL A 90 17.28 -2.06 0.73
CA VAL A 90 16.29 -2.89 1.43
C VAL A 90 15.08 -2.05 1.76
N ASP A 91 13.90 -2.54 1.40
CA ASP A 91 12.65 -1.86 1.66
C ASP A 91 11.93 -2.44 2.88
N GLY A 92 11.21 -1.56 3.61
CA GLY A 92 10.41 -1.95 4.76
C GLY A 92 11.19 -2.25 6.04
N THR A 93 12.46 -1.83 6.15
CA THR A 93 13.29 -2.01 7.35
C THR A 93 12.63 -1.40 8.59
N GLU A 94 12.12 -0.18 8.48
CA GLU A 94 11.46 0.56 9.56
C GLU A 94 9.96 0.23 9.68
N SER A 95 9.43 -0.70 8.90
CA SER A 95 8.01 -1.07 8.99
C SER A 95 7.75 -1.86 10.28
N PRO A 96 6.79 -1.46 11.12
CA PRO A 96 6.50 -2.12 12.38
C PRO A 96 6.02 -3.56 12.15
N ARG A 97 6.21 -4.43 13.16
CA ARG A 97 5.83 -5.86 13.10
C ARG A 97 4.97 -6.26 14.30
N GLY A 98 4.24 -7.34 14.15
CA GLY A 98 3.42 -7.90 15.22
C GLY A 98 2.37 -6.91 15.74
N GLN A 99 2.29 -6.71 17.06
CA GLN A 99 1.32 -5.81 17.67
C GLN A 99 1.53 -4.33 17.31
N ALA A 100 2.78 -3.90 17.11
CA ALA A 100 3.08 -2.55 16.66
C ALA A 100 2.51 -2.30 15.25
N ALA A 101 2.60 -3.27 14.34
CA ALA A 101 1.99 -3.17 13.02
C ALA A 101 0.46 -3.06 13.09
N VAL A 102 -0.17 -3.84 13.97
CA VAL A 102 -1.62 -3.75 14.20
C VAL A 102 -2.01 -2.36 14.71
N ALA A 103 -1.27 -1.83 15.70
CA ALA A 103 -1.53 -0.51 16.27
C ALA A 103 -1.31 0.63 15.27
N ALA A 104 -0.30 0.52 14.41
CA ALA A 104 -0.01 1.52 13.39
C ALA A 104 -1.03 1.50 12.23
N ALA A 105 -1.46 0.30 11.80
CA ALA A 105 -2.28 0.15 10.60
C ALA A 105 -3.79 0.19 10.86
N LEU A 106 -4.27 -0.34 11.98
CA LEU A 106 -5.70 -0.56 12.20
C LEU A 106 -6.28 0.41 13.23
N ILE A 107 -7.45 0.96 12.91
CA ILE A 107 -8.24 1.74 13.86
C ILE A 107 -8.59 0.85 15.04
N ASN A 108 -8.25 1.30 16.24
CA ASN A 108 -8.35 0.51 17.46
C ASN A 108 -9.78 0.42 18.01
N GLU A 109 -10.59 1.47 17.88
CA GLU A 109 -11.91 1.59 18.52
C GLU A 109 -12.91 2.37 17.66
N GLY A 110 -14.17 2.38 18.09
CA GLY A 110 -15.24 3.06 17.42
C GLY A 110 -15.90 2.27 16.29
N ALA A 111 -16.70 2.94 15.49
CA ALA A 111 -17.50 2.33 14.43
C ALA A 111 -16.64 1.66 13.33
N TRP A 112 -15.41 2.09 13.17
CA TRP A 112 -14.49 1.63 12.15
C TRP A 112 -13.32 0.80 12.70
N ALA A 113 -13.45 0.28 13.93
CA ALA A 113 -12.42 -0.58 14.52
C ALA A 113 -12.07 -1.76 13.60
N GLY A 114 -10.77 -1.96 13.34
CA GLY A 114 -10.26 -2.95 12.39
C GLY A 114 -10.19 -2.45 10.94
N GLY A 115 -10.68 -1.24 10.63
CA GLY A 115 -10.46 -0.57 9.35
C GLY A 115 -9.08 0.07 9.27
N SER A 116 -8.70 0.50 8.06
CA SER A 116 -7.41 1.14 7.78
C SER A 116 -7.54 2.17 6.67
N TYR A 117 -6.78 3.24 6.77
CA TYR A 117 -6.59 4.16 5.63
C TYR A 117 -5.42 3.69 4.78
N ILE A 118 -5.58 3.83 3.47
CA ILE A 118 -4.56 3.43 2.48
C ILE A 118 -4.21 4.65 1.66
N ILE A 119 -2.93 5.02 1.63
CA ILE A 119 -2.40 5.94 0.63
C ILE A 119 -1.53 5.14 -0.32
N GLU A 120 -1.77 5.29 -1.63
CA GLU A 120 -0.97 4.68 -2.67
C GLU A 120 -0.34 5.73 -3.57
N GLN A 121 0.88 5.42 -4.02
CA GLN A 121 1.60 6.20 -5.04
C GLN A 121 2.45 5.26 -5.90
N LYS A 122 2.34 5.40 -7.22
CA LYS A 122 3.19 4.71 -8.20
C LYS A 122 4.38 5.59 -8.53
N TYR A 123 5.57 5.19 -8.15
CA TYR A 123 6.81 5.89 -8.44
C TYR A 123 7.57 5.25 -9.60
N VAL A 124 7.92 6.04 -10.62
CA VAL A 124 8.85 5.62 -11.68
C VAL A 124 10.24 6.16 -11.36
N HIS A 125 11.26 5.31 -11.48
CA HIS A 125 12.64 5.64 -11.16
C HIS A 125 13.46 5.98 -12.41
N ASN A 126 14.25 7.06 -12.34
CA ASN A 126 15.29 7.36 -13.31
C ASN A 126 16.57 6.59 -12.95
N LEU A 127 16.58 5.28 -13.25
CA LEU A 127 17.71 4.42 -12.91
C LEU A 127 19.01 4.84 -13.61
N THR A 128 18.96 5.43 -14.79
CA THR A 128 20.16 5.96 -15.46
C THR A 128 20.83 7.06 -14.64
N ALA A 129 20.04 8.00 -14.13
CA ALA A 129 20.57 9.05 -13.24
C ALA A 129 21.03 8.47 -11.88
N TRP A 130 20.26 7.53 -11.33
CA TRP A 130 20.59 6.85 -10.08
C TRP A 130 21.91 6.07 -10.15
N ASP A 131 22.10 5.27 -11.19
CA ASP A 131 23.28 4.44 -11.41
C ASP A 131 24.54 5.27 -11.75
N SER A 132 24.37 6.55 -12.09
CA SER A 132 25.49 7.47 -12.29
C SER A 132 26.10 7.99 -10.98
N LEU A 133 25.40 7.83 -9.85
CA LEU A 133 25.92 8.18 -8.53
C LEU A 133 26.88 7.10 -8.01
N SER A 134 27.86 7.52 -7.19
CA SER A 134 28.63 6.54 -6.40
C SER A 134 27.73 5.89 -5.35
N VAL A 135 28.14 4.71 -4.86
CA VAL A 135 27.39 4.00 -3.80
C VAL A 135 27.24 4.88 -2.57
N GLU A 136 28.28 5.59 -2.17
CA GLU A 136 28.27 6.50 -1.02
C GLU A 136 27.27 7.65 -1.20
N GLU A 137 27.15 8.19 -2.42
CA GLU A 137 26.13 9.21 -2.71
C GLU A 137 24.72 8.64 -2.68
N GLN A 138 24.52 7.41 -3.18
CA GLN A 138 23.21 6.71 -3.09
C GLN A 138 22.85 6.48 -1.60
N GLU A 139 23.80 6.03 -0.78
CA GLU A 139 23.62 5.83 0.66
C GLU A 139 23.25 7.13 1.37
N ARG A 140 23.87 8.26 0.99
CA ARG A 140 23.52 9.57 1.52
C ARG A 140 22.12 10.05 1.09
N VAL A 141 21.65 9.68 -0.10
CA VAL A 141 20.27 9.98 -0.52
C VAL A 141 19.27 9.20 0.32
N ILE A 142 19.52 7.92 0.54
CA ILE A 142 18.61 7.06 1.31
C ILE A 142 18.77 7.29 2.82
N GLY A 143 19.98 7.38 3.32
CA GLY A 143 20.31 7.48 4.76
C GLY A 143 20.70 6.14 5.39
N ARG A 144 20.98 5.11 4.56
CA ARG A 144 21.38 3.77 4.99
C ARG A 144 22.46 3.21 4.07
N THR A 145 23.28 2.29 4.57
CA THR A 145 24.23 1.56 3.72
C THR A 145 23.50 0.63 2.77
N LYS A 146 23.99 0.55 1.52
CA LYS A 146 23.33 -0.23 0.47
C LYS A 146 23.48 -1.73 0.69
N LEU A 147 24.62 -2.18 1.19
CA LEU A 147 24.90 -3.61 1.36
C LEU A 147 24.25 -4.18 2.62
N ASP A 148 24.53 -3.54 3.77
CA ASP A 148 24.24 -4.08 5.10
C ASP A 148 22.97 -3.50 5.72
N ASP A 149 22.28 -2.57 5.03
CA ASP A 149 21.05 -1.93 5.49
C ASP A 149 21.21 -1.29 6.90
N THR A 150 22.37 -0.73 7.16
CA THR A 150 22.66 -0.04 8.43
C THR A 150 22.41 1.44 8.27
N GLN A 151 21.67 2.07 9.19
CA GLN A 151 21.45 3.52 9.20
C GLN A 151 22.79 4.25 9.33
N LEU A 152 22.94 5.33 8.56
CA LEU A 152 24.13 6.18 8.68
C LEU A 152 24.19 6.84 10.08
N PRO A 153 25.40 7.07 10.64
CA PRO A 153 25.54 7.80 11.88
C PRO A 153 24.92 9.20 11.80
N ASP A 154 24.42 9.72 12.91
CA ASP A 154 23.69 11.01 12.96
C ASP A 154 24.53 12.18 12.44
N ASP A 155 25.86 12.17 12.64
CA ASP A 155 26.78 13.19 12.16
C ASP A 155 27.12 13.06 10.66
N GLU A 156 26.81 11.92 10.04
CA GLU A 156 26.94 11.67 8.60
C GLU A 156 25.60 11.70 7.86
N GLN A 157 24.51 11.65 8.59
CA GLN A 157 23.15 11.58 8.06
C GLN A 157 22.72 12.91 7.45
N PRO A 158 22.46 13.00 6.13
CA PRO A 158 21.96 14.23 5.52
C PRO A 158 20.57 14.60 6.05
N THR A 159 20.33 15.89 6.29
CA THR A 159 19.03 16.38 6.76
C THR A 159 17.89 16.16 5.78
N ASN A 160 18.19 15.84 4.54
CA ASN A 160 17.23 15.56 3.46
C ASN A 160 17.42 14.15 2.88
N SER A 161 17.99 13.23 3.63
CA SER A 161 17.94 11.80 3.28
C SER A 161 16.53 11.26 3.46
N HIS A 162 16.19 10.20 2.73
CA HIS A 162 14.87 9.57 2.79
C HIS A 162 14.50 9.14 4.22
N VAL A 163 15.43 8.53 4.95
CA VAL A 163 15.22 8.15 6.35
C VAL A 163 14.92 9.37 7.21
N THR A 164 15.73 10.43 7.16
CA THR A 164 15.52 11.63 7.98
C THR A 164 14.18 12.31 7.70
N MET A 165 13.76 12.37 6.44
CA MET A 165 12.49 12.98 6.06
C MET A 165 11.27 12.22 6.56
N ASN A 166 11.39 10.89 6.70
CA ASN A 166 10.29 10.02 7.08
C ASN A 166 10.31 9.58 8.55
N THR A 167 11.36 9.88 9.30
CA THR A 167 11.38 9.71 10.77
C THR A 167 10.69 10.91 11.40
N ILE A 168 9.49 10.68 11.97
CA ILE A 168 8.64 11.72 12.57
C ILE A 168 8.28 11.30 13.98
N GLU A 169 8.47 12.21 14.92
CA GLU A 169 8.10 12.01 16.32
C GLU A 169 6.88 12.84 16.68
N ASP A 170 6.06 12.32 17.60
CA ASP A 170 4.99 13.06 18.24
C ASP A 170 5.53 14.03 19.31
N ALA A 171 4.65 14.76 19.97
CA ALA A 171 5.01 15.72 21.02
C ALA A 171 5.66 15.07 22.27
N ASP A 172 5.49 13.78 22.44
CA ASP A 172 6.03 12.99 23.55
C ASP A 172 7.35 12.28 23.18
N GLY A 173 7.83 12.45 21.93
CA GLY A 173 9.06 11.86 21.40
C GLY A 173 8.88 10.40 20.94
N ASN A 174 7.66 9.93 20.71
CA ASN A 174 7.42 8.62 20.13
C ASN A 174 7.41 8.72 18.60
N GLU A 175 8.07 7.80 17.93
CA GLU A 175 8.04 7.73 16.49
C GLU A 175 6.65 7.37 15.96
N LEU A 176 6.13 8.18 15.03
CA LEU A 176 4.90 7.92 14.32
C LEU A 176 5.16 6.89 13.22
N GLN A 177 4.44 5.79 13.27
CA GLN A 177 4.65 4.65 12.38
C GLN A 177 3.46 4.38 11.47
N ILE A 178 3.75 3.87 10.27
CA ILE A 178 2.79 3.32 9.31
C ILE A 178 3.26 1.92 8.89
N VAL A 179 2.35 1.07 8.47
CA VAL A 179 2.73 -0.17 7.78
C VAL A 179 2.88 0.13 6.29
N ARG A 180 4.09 -0.09 5.77
CA ARG A 180 4.39 0.07 4.33
C ARG A 180 4.45 -1.29 3.66
N ASP A 181 3.92 -1.36 2.45
CA ASP A 181 4.06 -2.51 1.56
C ASP A 181 4.48 -1.98 0.18
N ASN A 182 5.78 -1.79 0.02
CA ASN A 182 6.37 -1.33 -1.21
C ASN A 182 6.77 -2.52 -2.06
N LEU A 183 6.46 -2.48 -3.33
CA LEU A 183 6.78 -3.56 -4.26
C LEU A 183 7.35 -3.00 -5.55
N ALA A 184 8.40 -3.64 -6.04
CA ALA A 184 8.96 -3.33 -7.34
C ALA A 184 7.96 -3.66 -8.46
N PHE A 185 7.94 -2.86 -9.49
CA PHE A 185 7.22 -3.15 -10.74
C PHE A 185 8.06 -2.71 -11.93
N GLY A 186 7.73 -3.21 -13.11
CA GLY A 186 8.27 -2.69 -14.35
C GLY A 186 8.69 -3.75 -15.37
N GLU A 187 9.24 -3.24 -16.46
CA GLU A 187 9.76 -4.01 -17.58
C GLU A 187 11.28 -3.79 -17.69
N ALA A 188 12.05 -4.83 -17.99
CA ALA A 188 13.51 -4.74 -18.05
C ALA A 188 14.03 -3.70 -19.07
N SER A 189 13.25 -3.41 -20.11
CA SER A 189 13.57 -2.42 -21.15
C SER A 189 12.64 -1.19 -21.14
N GLY A 190 11.74 -1.09 -20.16
CA GLY A 190 10.73 -0.07 -20.06
C GLY A 190 10.78 0.70 -18.74
N GLU A 191 9.63 1.16 -18.30
CA GLU A 191 9.48 1.81 -17.01
C GLU A 191 9.74 0.83 -15.87
N GLN A 192 10.43 1.30 -14.84
CA GLN A 192 10.72 0.54 -13.62
C GLN A 192 10.50 1.47 -12.43
N GLY A 193 10.03 0.90 -11.34
CA GLY A 193 9.74 1.71 -10.19
C GLY A 193 9.25 0.93 -8.98
N THR A 194 8.72 1.68 -8.01
CA THR A 194 8.15 1.15 -6.77
C THR A 194 6.70 1.58 -6.65
N PHE A 195 5.83 0.63 -6.41
CA PHE A 195 4.46 0.89 -6.02
C PHE A 195 4.40 0.97 -4.50
N PHE A 196 4.24 2.19 -4.01
CA PHE A 196 4.13 2.51 -2.59
C PHE A 196 2.70 2.32 -2.13
N MET A 197 2.53 1.63 -1.01
CA MET A 197 1.27 1.56 -0.26
C MET A 197 1.57 1.72 1.22
N SER A 198 0.79 2.57 1.88
CA SER A 198 0.76 2.66 3.34
C SER A 198 -0.58 2.20 3.87
N TYR A 199 -0.55 1.54 5.02
CA TYR A 199 -1.70 1.24 5.85
C TYR A 199 -1.54 1.96 7.17
N ALA A 200 -2.49 2.79 7.53
CA ALA A 200 -2.44 3.58 8.75
C ALA A 200 -3.80 3.67 9.44
N ALA A 201 -3.80 3.63 10.77
CA ALA A 201 -4.99 3.92 11.58
C ALA A 201 -5.42 5.40 11.45
N ASP A 202 -4.44 6.27 11.20
CA ASP A 202 -4.60 7.71 10.94
C ASP A 202 -3.82 8.10 9.68
N PRO A 203 -4.47 8.50 8.57
CA PRO A 203 -3.79 8.81 7.31
C PRO A 203 -2.91 10.06 7.40
N ARG A 204 -3.17 10.96 8.38
CA ARG A 204 -2.41 12.18 8.57
C ARG A 204 -0.92 11.92 8.85
N VAL A 205 -0.58 10.74 9.39
CA VAL A 205 0.82 10.32 9.57
C VAL A 205 1.50 10.16 8.21
N THR A 206 0.89 9.41 7.29
CA THR A 206 1.43 9.26 5.92
C THR A 206 1.45 10.61 5.18
N GLU A 207 0.39 11.40 5.30
CA GLU A 207 0.31 12.73 4.69
C GLU A 207 1.43 13.66 5.18
N LEU A 208 1.73 13.62 6.49
CA LEU A 208 2.82 14.39 7.06
C LEU A 208 4.19 13.94 6.53
N MET A 209 4.43 12.61 6.40
CA MET A 209 5.62 12.06 5.76
C MET A 209 5.77 12.58 4.33
N LEU A 210 4.70 12.48 3.54
CA LEU A 210 4.71 12.96 2.16
C LEU A 210 4.91 14.49 2.08
N ARG A 211 4.29 15.26 2.95
CA ARG A 211 4.52 16.71 3.01
C ARG A 211 5.98 17.04 3.27
N ARG A 212 6.63 16.36 4.23
CA ARG A 212 8.08 16.54 4.49
C ARG A 212 8.91 16.13 3.29
N MET A 213 8.59 15.03 2.62
CA MET A 213 9.29 14.61 1.41
C MET A 213 9.22 15.67 0.30
N PHE A 214 8.03 16.16 -0.03
CA PHE A 214 7.81 17.02 -1.19
C PHE A 214 8.03 18.51 -0.92
N LEU A 215 7.62 19.01 0.26
CA LEU A 215 7.75 20.43 0.62
C LEU A 215 9.06 20.70 1.38
N GLY A 216 9.54 19.71 2.11
CA GLY A 216 10.76 19.80 2.91
C GLY A 216 10.51 20.20 4.37
N GLU A 217 11.47 19.84 5.22
CA GLU A 217 11.56 20.28 6.61
C GLU A 217 13.02 20.69 6.91
N PRO A 218 13.33 21.99 7.07
CA PRO A 218 12.47 23.14 6.78
C PRO A 218 12.07 23.23 5.31
N GLU A 219 11.07 24.07 5.01
CA GLU A 219 10.55 24.24 3.63
C GLU A 219 11.68 24.44 2.61
N GLY A 220 11.62 23.68 1.51
CA GLY A 220 12.64 23.64 0.48
C GLY A 220 13.76 22.61 0.69
N ASN A 221 13.90 22.04 1.90
CA ASN A 221 14.81 20.91 2.16
C ASN A 221 14.09 19.58 1.89
N TYR A 222 13.68 19.34 0.63
CA TYR A 222 12.91 18.19 0.20
C TYR A 222 13.74 16.90 0.21
N ASP A 223 13.08 15.75 0.21
CA ASP A 223 13.70 14.42 0.15
C ASP A 223 14.41 14.19 -1.20
N ARG A 224 15.74 13.97 -1.15
CA ARG A 224 16.56 13.78 -2.34
C ARG A 224 16.21 12.58 -3.19
N ILE A 225 15.49 11.58 -2.67
CA ILE A 225 15.03 10.44 -3.47
C ILE A 225 14.15 10.90 -4.64
N LEU A 226 13.44 12.03 -4.47
CA LEU A 226 12.58 12.60 -5.49
C LEU A 226 13.33 13.11 -6.73
N ASP A 227 14.65 13.32 -6.63
CA ASP A 227 15.48 13.63 -7.80
C ASP A 227 15.57 12.43 -8.77
N PHE A 228 15.27 11.23 -8.28
CA PHE A 228 15.37 9.97 -9.02
C PHE A 228 14.04 9.22 -9.13
N SER A 229 13.02 9.65 -8.40
CA SER A 229 11.73 8.96 -8.29
C SER A 229 10.59 9.94 -8.50
N THR A 230 9.76 9.70 -9.51
CA THR A 230 8.64 10.57 -9.86
C THR A 230 7.33 9.87 -9.58
N PRO A 231 6.44 10.42 -8.73
CA PRO A 231 5.13 9.84 -8.50
C PRO A 231 4.20 10.12 -9.70
N LEU A 232 3.52 9.10 -10.16
CA LEU A 232 2.54 9.19 -11.24
C LEU A 232 1.10 9.20 -10.70
N THR A 233 0.89 8.62 -9.52
CA THR A 233 -0.43 8.55 -8.85
C THR A 233 -0.35 9.09 -7.44
N GLY A 234 -1.51 9.35 -6.85
CA GLY A 234 -1.67 9.69 -5.45
C GLY A 234 -3.15 9.59 -5.10
N CYS A 235 -3.52 8.55 -4.34
CA CYS A 235 -4.90 8.31 -3.92
C CYS A 235 -4.95 7.98 -2.43
N LEU A 236 -6.07 8.33 -1.81
CA LEU A 236 -6.42 7.93 -0.45
C LEU A 236 -7.70 7.10 -0.49
N PHE A 237 -7.64 5.93 0.13
CA PHE A 237 -8.77 5.01 0.26
C PHE A 237 -8.98 4.65 1.73
N PHE A 238 -10.16 4.15 2.03
CA PHE A 238 -10.45 3.49 3.30
C PHE A 238 -10.72 2.00 3.04
N ALA A 239 -10.03 1.13 3.77
CA ALA A 239 -10.32 -0.29 3.83
C ALA A 239 -11.24 -0.56 5.04
N PRO A 240 -12.53 -0.86 4.83
CA PRO A 240 -13.45 -1.13 5.91
C PRO A 240 -13.09 -2.43 6.65
N PRO A 241 -13.51 -2.58 7.91
CA PRO A 241 -13.43 -3.88 8.59
C PRO A 241 -14.16 -4.97 7.81
N ALA A 242 -13.67 -6.21 7.88
CA ALA A 242 -14.29 -7.34 7.18
C ALA A 242 -15.79 -7.49 7.51
N ALA A 243 -16.16 -7.32 8.78
CA ALA A 243 -17.55 -7.38 9.22
C ALA A 243 -18.45 -6.33 8.54
N PHE A 244 -17.93 -5.13 8.21
CA PHE A 244 -18.68 -4.14 7.44
C PHE A 244 -18.88 -4.59 6.00
N LEU A 245 -17.86 -5.21 5.39
CA LEU A 245 -17.96 -5.72 4.02
C LEU A 245 -18.93 -6.92 3.91
N ASP A 246 -18.93 -7.79 4.92
CA ASP A 246 -19.83 -8.94 4.99
C ASP A 246 -21.31 -8.50 5.06
N ASP A 247 -21.59 -7.37 5.71
CA ASP A 247 -22.92 -6.79 5.89
C ASP A 247 -23.15 -5.53 5.03
N ALA A 248 -22.36 -5.29 3.99
CA ALA A 248 -22.38 -4.05 3.19
C ALA A 248 -23.76 -3.69 2.63
N ASP A 249 -24.59 -4.69 2.30
CA ASP A 249 -25.95 -4.49 1.83
C ASP A 249 -26.84 -3.74 2.82
N GLN A 250 -26.59 -3.85 4.12
CA GLN A 250 -27.36 -3.16 5.17
C GLN A 250 -27.08 -1.64 5.14
N TYR A 251 -25.90 -1.26 4.68
CA TYR A 251 -25.44 0.12 4.61
C TYR A 251 -25.58 0.74 3.23
N ALA A 252 -25.97 -0.06 2.22
CA ALA A 252 -26.07 0.38 0.85
C ALA A 252 -27.16 1.44 0.67
N ARG A 253 -26.85 2.50 -0.09
CA ARG A 253 -27.88 3.46 -0.49
C ARG A 253 -28.99 2.79 -1.29
N PRO A 254 -30.26 3.16 -1.12
CA PRO A 254 -31.38 2.60 -1.89
C PRO A 254 -31.20 2.70 -3.40
N SER A 255 -30.58 3.75 -3.89
CA SER A 255 -30.25 3.97 -5.31
C SER A 255 -29.11 3.09 -5.83
N ALA A 256 -28.28 2.54 -4.93
CA ALA A 256 -27.18 1.63 -5.26
C ALA A 256 -27.60 0.16 -5.20
N ARG A 257 -28.78 -0.14 -4.65
CA ARG A 257 -29.29 -1.51 -4.63
C ARG A 257 -29.74 -1.92 -6.05
N PRO A 258 -29.30 -3.08 -6.56
CA PRO A 258 -29.88 -3.61 -7.79
C PRO A 258 -31.39 -3.72 -7.61
N GLU A 259 -32.15 -3.24 -8.59
CA GLU A 259 -33.58 -3.60 -8.64
C GLU A 259 -33.65 -5.13 -8.63
N ALA A 260 -34.42 -5.70 -7.69
CA ALA A 260 -34.67 -7.13 -7.66
C ALA A 260 -35.35 -7.47 -8.98
N GLY A 261 -34.58 -7.98 -9.93
CA GLY A 261 -35.12 -8.49 -11.16
C GLY A 261 -36.19 -9.56 -10.85
N PRO A 262 -37.14 -9.79 -11.74
CA PRO A 262 -38.19 -10.78 -11.52
C PRO A 262 -37.53 -12.11 -11.15
N GLN A 263 -37.78 -12.58 -9.93
CA GLN A 263 -37.28 -13.87 -9.46
C GLN A 263 -37.87 -14.93 -10.38
N ASP A 264 -37.02 -15.60 -11.15
CA ASP A 264 -37.39 -16.77 -11.89
C ASP A 264 -37.73 -17.89 -10.87
N PRO A 265 -38.98 -18.30 -10.72
CA PRO A 265 -39.36 -19.27 -9.70
C PRO A 265 -38.79 -20.67 -9.93
N THR A 266 -37.97 -20.85 -10.98
CA THR A 266 -37.39 -22.14 -11.36
C THR A 266 -35.90 -22.24 -11.00
N GLN A 267 -35.24 -21.18 -10.48
CA GLN A 267 -33.86 -21.27 -10.00
C GLN A 267 -33.83 -21.59 -8.50
N PRO A 268 -33.20 -22.71 -8.11
CA PRO A 268 -32.97 -22.96 -6.69
C PRO A 268 -32.09 -21.85 -6.10
N ALA A 269 -32.42 -21.39 -4.89
CA ALA A 269 -31.65 -20.41 -4.15
C ALA A 269 -30.18 -20.84 -4.09
N THR A 270 -29.31 -20.10 -4.78
CA THR A 270 -27.89 -20.32 -4.72
C THR A 270 -27.42 -19.68 -3.40
N GLU A 271 -27.38 -20.51 -2.37
CA GLU A 271 -26.65 -20.13 -1.15
C GLU A 271 -25.21 -19.80 -1.54
N LEU A 272 -24.81 -18.55 -1.34
CA LEU A 272 -23.45 -18.08 -1.49
C LEU A 272 -22.57 -18.67 -0.35
N SER A 273 -22.26 -19.96 -0.45
CA SER A 273 -21.12 -20.57 0.24
C SER A 273 -19.87 -20.36 -0.62
N ALA A 274 -19.46 -19.11 -0.78
CA ALA A 274 -18.43 -18.72 -1.74
C ALA A 274 -16.99 -19.12 -1.34
N ALA A 275 -16.80 -19.71 -0.15
CA ALA A 275 -15.46 -20.08 0.31
C ALA A 275 -15.13 -21.57 0.18
N LYS A 276 -16.11 -22.44 -0.06
CA LYS A 276 -15.88 -23.89 -0.12
C LYS A 276 -15.67 -24.47 -1.51
N ASP A 277 -16.12 -23.79 -2.55
CA ASP A 277 -16.05 -24.31 -3.92
C ASP A 277 -14.76 -23.99 -4.68
N LEU A 278 -13.83 -23.23 -4.09
CA LEU A 278 -12.52 -22.94 -4.71
C LEU A 278 -11.45 -23.98 -4.40
N GLY A 279 -11.75 -25.04 -3.65
CA GLY A 279 -10.83 -26.15 -3.42
C GLY A 279 -9.55 -25.80 -2.64
N PHE A 280 -9.50 -24.67 -1.95
CA PHE A 280 -8.39 -24.29 -1.12
C PHE A 280 -8.47 -25.00 0.24
N ASN A 281 -7.95 -26.22 0.29
CA ASN A 281 -7.64 -26.89 1.57
C ASN A 281 -6.38 -26.21 2.12
N ALA A 282 -6.56 -25.33 3.09
CA ALA A 282 -5.47 -24.84 3.92
C ALA A 282 -5.04 -25.95 4.89
N SER A 283 -4.30 -26.95 4.40
CA SER A 283 -3.53 -27.82 5.25
C SER A 283 -2.30 -27.07 5.72
N SER A 284 -2.32 -26.60 6.94
CA SER A 284 -1.17 -26.11 7.66
C SER A 284 -0.22 -27.28 7.96
N GLU A 285 0.70 -27.58 7.07
CA GLU A 285 1.90 -28.32 7.45
C GLU A 285 3.01 -27.30 7.76
N ALA A 286 3.35 -27.21 9.03
CA ALA A 286 4.54 -26.51 9.50
C ALA A 286 5.79 -27.19 8.91
N PRO A 287 6.83 -26.43 8.52
CA PRO A 287 8.07 -27.03 8.06
C PRO A 287 8.71 -27.84 9.18
N ARG A 288 9.01 -29.11 8.90
CA ARG A 288 9.77 -29.97 9.80
C ARG A 288 11.21 -29.45 9.86
N ASP A 289 11.64 -29.16 11.07
CA ASP A 289 13.03 -28.89 11.45
C ASP A 289 13.91 -30.07 10.99
N GLN A 290 14.77 -29.85 9.99
CA GLN A 290 15.82 -30.77 9.60
C GLN A 290 17.10 -30.34 10.30
N THR A 291 17.40 -30.97 11.42
CA THR A 291 18.74 -30.99 12.00
C THR A 291 19.71 -31.70 11.05
N PRO A 292 20.90 -31.15 10.79
CA PRO A 292 21.91 -31.85 10.00
C PRO A 292 22.52 -32.98 10.84
N ASP A 293 22.42 -34.21 10.33
CA ASP A 293 23.20 -35.34 10.82
C ASP A 293 24.68 -35.13 10.53
N ASP A 294 25.45 -35.17 11.61
CA ASP A 294 26.90 -35.26 11.66
C ASP A 294 27.35 -36.64 11.14
N HIS A 295 27.98 -36.69 9.98
CA HIS A 295 28.76 -37.83 9.53
C HIS A 295 30.22 -37.47 9.28
N SER A 296 31.00 -37.66 10.34
CA SER A 296 32.44 -37.92 10.29
C SER A 296 32.71 -39.19 9.44
N ASN A 297 33.43 -39.04 8.31
CA ASN A 297 34.57 -39.84 7.89
C ASN A 297 35.23 -39.27 6.63
#